data_68b2729746ce97171262c1e71ccfc2bb
#
_entry.id   68b2729746ce97171262c1e71ccfc2bb
#
_cell.length_a   1.000
_cell.length_b   1.000
_cell.length_c   1.000
_cell.angle_alpha   90.00
_cell.angle_beta   90.00
_cell.angle_gamma   90.00
#
_symmetry.space_group_name_H-M   'P 1'
#
loop_
_entity.id
_entity.type
_entity.pdbx_description
1 polymer ?
#
loop_
_entity_poly.entity_id
_entity_poly.type
_entity_poly.pdbx_seq_one_letter_code
_entity_poly.pdbx_strand_id
1 'polypeptide(L)'
;GQAMIKAPSSSVFGSGDSTDSTADADSSDSDNSENTGDTASSGIDWSAANTASRASSDNSGFTVCIDPGHQGSWVDMSAQEPMAPGSSQTKNKATTGTTGNYSKVPEYEVNLQVSLVLEKELTSRGYKVVMTREDNDKAISNKERAEFATSEDADITVRIHANSDNSASAAGALTMAPTSANQYLDTDLIEKSNTLAECIINSYC
;
A
#
# COMPACT_ATOMS: atom_id res chain seq x y z
N GLY A 1 -5.47 1.19 -4.30
CA GLY A 1 -4.78 -0.07 -4.00
C GLY A 1 -4.04 -0.57 -5.23
N GLN A 2 -2.83 -1.09 -5.05
CA GLN A 2 -2.07 -1.75 -6.12
C GLN A 2 -2.04 -3.25 -5.80
N ALA A 3 -2.38 -4.09 -6.78
CA ALA A 3 -2.26 -5.53 -6.65
C ALA A 3 -1.16 -6.05 -7.58
N MET A 4 -0.27 -6.91 -7.06
CA MET A 4 0.81 -7.52 -7.83
C MET A 4 0.89 -9.01 -7.53
N ILE A 5 1.17 -9.82 -8.56
CA ILE A 5 1.33 -11.27 -8.46
C ILE A 5 2.82 -11.61 -8.61
N LYS A 6 3.26 -12.70 -7.95
CA LYS A 6 4.65 -13.17 -7.85
C LYS A 6 5.35 -13.26 -9.21
N ALA A 7 6.52 -12.65 -9.29
CA ALA A 7 7.51 -12.95 -10.32
C ALA A 7 8.48 -14.04 -9.83
N PRO A 8 8.94 -14.95 -10.68
CA PRO A 8 10.07 -15.79 -10.35
C PRO A 8 11.31 -14.90 -10.18
N SER A 9 11.89 -14.91 -9.02
CA SER A 9 13.19 -14.41 -8.54
C SER A 9 13.91 -13.28 -9.30
N SER A 10 13.20 -12.25 -9.76
CA SER A 10 13.81 -11.00 -10.18
C SER A 10 12.87 -9.86 -9.84
N SER A 11 13.19 -9.15 -8.78
CA SER A 11 12.40 -8.04 -8.23
C SER A 11 12.40 -6.85 -9.18
N VAL A 12 11.22 -6.49 -9.69
CA VAL A 12 11.09 -5.29 -10.51
C VAL A 12 9.81 -4.54 -10.25
N PHE A 13 9.95 -3.28 -9.93
CA PHE A 13 8.86 -2.31 -9.80
C PHE A 13 8.81 -1.33 -10.95
N GLY A 14 7.63 -1.20 -11.56
CA GLY A 14 7.27 0.01 -12.28
C GLY A 14 6.43 0.90 -11.37
N SER A 15 6.94 2.05 -10.97
CA SER A 15 6.13 3.11 -10.36
C SER A 15 5.57 3.98 -11.48
N GLY A 16 4.23 4.01 -11.60
CA GLY A 16 3.60 5.11 -12.31
C GLY A 16 3.78 6.38 -11.45
N ASP A 17 4.66 7.25 -11.90
CA ASP A 17 4.89 8.54 -11.27
C ASP A 17 3.86 9.53 -11.81
N SER A 18 3.00 10.02 -10.93
CA SER A 18 2.28 11.26 -11.17
C SER A 18 3.19 12.39 -10.67
N THR A 19 3.65 13.21 -11.60
CA THR A 19 4.50 14.37 -11.37
C THR A 19 3.89 15.29 -10.32
N ASP A 20 4.54 15.35 -9.16
CA ASP A 20 4.27 16.33 -8.12
C ASP A 20 4.89 17.67 -8.54
N SER A 21 4.05 18.68 -8.69
CA SER A 21 4.47 20.05 -8.86
C SER A 21 4.59 20.72 -7.49
N THR A 22 5.82 21.02 -7.13
CA THR A 22 6.23 21.77 -5.94
C THR A 22 5.52 23.12 -5.84
N ALA A 23 4.98 23.40 -4.66
CA ALA A 23 4.74 24.75 -4.18
C ALA A 23 5.24 24.85 -2.74
N ASP A 24 6.41 25.46 -2.57
CA ASP A 24 6.94 25.91 -1.29
C ASP A 24 6.03 26.99 -0.71
N ALA A 25 5.70 26.87 0.55
CA ALA A 25 5.27 27.99 1.38
C ALA A 25 5.80 27.77 2.80
N ASP A 26 6.88 28.48 3.06
CA ASP A 26 7.44 28.75 4.39
C ASP A 26 6.45 29.52 5.26
N SER A 27 6.19 29.08 6.48
CA SER A 27 5.89 29.94 7.62
C SER A 27 6.12 29.20 8.94
N SER A 28 7.15 29.67 9.63
CA SER A 28 7.42 29.44 11.03
C SER A 28 6.26 29.95 11.90
N ASP A 29 5.75 29.14 12.82
CA ASP A 29 5.39 29.65 14.15
C ASP A 29 5.50 28.54 15.20
N SER A 30 6.22 28.89 16.26
CA SER A 30 6.42 28.13 17.47
C SER A 30 5.27 28.42 18.42
N ASP A 31 4.55 27.41 18.87
CA ASP A 31 3.96 27.51 20.21
C ASP A 31 3.90 26.13 20.91
N ASN A 32 4.42 26.18 22.12
CA ASN A 32 4.53 25.09 23.07
C ASN A 32 3.22 25.02 23.87
N SER A 33 2.52 23.89 23.81
CA SER A 33 1.46 23.61 24.79
C SER A 33 1.38 22.11 25.05
N GLU A 34 1.80 21.74 26.23
CA GLU A 34 1.53 20.43 26.82
C GLU A 34 0.01 20.23 26.90
N ASN A 35 -0.49 19.17 26.29
CA ASN A 35 -1.84 18.69 26.59
C ASN A 35 -1.85 17.16 26.68
N THR A 36 -1.90 16.69 27.91
CA THR A 36 -2.30 15.33 28.27
C THR A 36 -3.80 15.20 28.05
N GLY A 37 -4.22 14.39 27.10
CA GLY A 37 -5.64 14.19 26.87
C GLY A 37 -5.93 13.09 25.86
N ASP A 38 -6.28 11.95 26.39
CA ASP A 38 -7.24 10.95 25.89
C ASP A 38 -7.44 10.89 24.35
N THR A 39 -6.77 9.96 23.71
CA THR A 39 -7.05 9.59 22.32
C THR A 39 -8.39 8.85 22.25
N ALA A 40 -9.46 9.58 22.04
CA ALA A 40 -10.70 8.99 21.56
C ALA A 40 -10.44 8.41 20.15
N SER A 41 -10.14 7.14 20.09
CA SER A 41 -10.22 6.34 18.87
C SER A 41 -11.65 6.45 18.36
N SER A 42 -11.87 7.20 17.28
CA SER A 42 -13.11 7.17 16.51
C SER A 42 -13.15 5.83 15.78
N GLY A 43 -13.47 4.77 16.53
CA GLY A 43 -13.58 3.42 15.99
C GLY A 43 -14.71 3.35 14.98
N ILE A 44 -14.36 3.17 13.72
CA ILE A 44 -15.31 2.68 12.73
C ILE A 44 -15.67 1.26 13.15
N ASP A 45 -16.93 1.01 13.48
CA ASP A 45 -17.41 -0.34 13.81
C ASP A 45 -17.51 -1.18 12.53
N TRP A 46 -16.56 -2.04 12.33
CA TRP A 46 -16.49 -2.98 11.20
C TRP A 46 -17.25 -4.29 11.47
N SER A 47 -17.96 -4.42 12.57
CA SER A 47 -18.64 -5.68 12.97
C SER A 47 -19.80 -6.05 12.03
N ALA A 48 -20.35 -5.10 11.30
CA ALA A 48 -21.49 -5.32 10.40
C ALA A 48 -21.13 -5.94 9.03
N ALA A 49 -19.87 -6.00 8.67
CA ALA A 49 -19.44 -6.48 7.35
C ALA A 49 -19.31 -8.02 7.24
N ASN A 50 -19.56 -8.79 8.31
CA ASN A 50 -19.09 -10.17 8.40
C ASN A 50 -20.20 -11.20 8.60
N THR A 51 -21.25 -11.21 7.77
CA THR A 51 -22.29 -12.27 7.83
C THR A 51 -22.42 -13.11 6.56
N ALA A 52 -21.46 -13.08 5.66
CA ALA A 52 -21.41 -14.06 4.56
C ALA A 52 -20.65 -15.31 5.04
N SER A 53 -21.38 -16.33 5.48
CA SER A 53 -20.85 -17.68 5.68
C SER A 53 -20.26 -18.19 4.35
N ARG A 54 -18.95 -18.04 4.17
CA ARG A 54 -18.23 -18.65 3.05
C ARG A 54 -17.69 -20.00 3.50
N ALA A 55 -17.97 -21.02 2.68
CA ALA A 55 -17.33 -22.32 2.83
C ALA A 55 -15.81 -22.13 2.94
N SER A 56 -15.20 -22.74 3.94
CA SER A 56 -13.76 -22.75 4.13
C SER A 56 -13.11 -23.52 2.97
N SER A 57 -12.65 -22.81 1.94
CA SER A 57 -11.67 -23.37 1.02
C SER A 57 -10.34 -23.46 1.80
N ASP A 58 -9.63 -24.57 1.65
CA ASP A 58 -8.27 -24.68 2.17
C ASP A 58 -7.36 -23.79 1.30
N ASN A 59 -7.08 -22.58 1.80
CA ASN A 59 -6.21 -21.61 1.17
C ASN A 59 -4.80 -21.59 1.76
N SER A 60 -4.48 -22.57 2.63
CA SER A 60 -3.22 -22.60 3.39
C SER A 60 -1.96 -22.68 2.52
N GLY A 61 -2.11 -23.15 1.28
CA GLY A 61 -1.04 -23.16 0.28
C GLY A 61 -0.78 -21.80 -0.40
N PHE A 62 -1.59 -20.77 -0.11
CA PHE A 62 -1.48 -19.46 -0.72
C PHE A 62 -0.94 -18.43 0.26
N THR A 63 0.14 -17.74 -0.12
CA THR A 63 0.73 -16.64 0.65
C THR A 63 0.36 -15.30 0.05
N VAL A 64 -0.27 -14.43 0.84
CA VAL A 64 -0.60 -13.06 0.45
C VAL A 64 0.30 -12.09 1.22
N CYS A 65 1.07 -11.27 0.49
CA CYS A 65 1.80 -10.16 1.06
C CYS A 65 0.93 -8.89 1.02
N ILE A 66 0.64 -8.32 2.18
CA ILE A 66 -0.01 -7.02 2.28
C ILE A 66 1.09 -5.97 2.50
N ASP A 67 1.07 -4.93 1.68
CA ASP A 67 2.04 -3.84 1.73
C ASP A 67 1.32 -2.51 2.03
N PRO A 68 1.22 -2.11 3.32
CA PRO A 68 0.67 -0.82 3.69
C PRO A 68 1.59 0.29 3.17
N GLY A 69 1.14 1.09 2.20
CA GLY A 69 1.93 2.16 1.61
C GLY A 69 2.41 3.18 2.65
N HIS A 70 3.56 3.79 2.39
CA HIS A 70 4.20 4.80 3.24
C HIS A 70 4.61 4.30 4.64
N GLN A 71 5.04 5.22 5.49
CA GLN A 71 5.39 5.05 6.91
C GLN A 71 5.24 6.41 7.60
N GLY A 72 5.45 6.46 8.91
CA GLY A 72 5.35 7.70 9.70
C GLY A 72 6.26 8.80 9.17
N SER A 73 5.79 10.04 9.20
CA SER A 73 6.53 11.21 8.66
C SER A 73 7.85 11.49 9.38
N TRP A 74 8.05 10.94 10.56
CA TRP A 74 9.29 11.01 11.34
C TRP A 74 10.35 10.01 10.89
N VAL A 75 10.01 9.06 10.01
CA VAL A 75 10.94 8.07 9.48
C VAL A 75 11.61 8.64 8.22
N ASP A 76 12.89 8.96 8.32
CA ASP A 76 13.63 9.51 7.18
C ASP A 76 13.86 8.45 6.09
N MET A 77 13.24 8.65 4.95
CA MET A 77 13.34 7.82 3.74
C MET A 77 13.81 8.62 2.52
N SER A 78 14.47 9.76 2.74
CA SER A 78 14.95 10.66 1.69
C SER A 78 16.16 10.13 0.90
N ALA A 79 16.86 9.13 1.43
CA ALA A 79 17.95 8.47 0.73
C ALA A 79 17.48 7.89 -0.60
N GLN A 80 18.36 7.92 -1.61
CA GLN A 80 18.01 7.53 -2.96
C GLN A 80 18.14 6.02 -3.20
N GLU A 81 17.24 5.50 -4.00
CA GLU A 81 17.33 4.13 -4.56
C GLU A 81 17.06 4.15 -6.08
N PRO A 82 17.56 3.19 -6.87
CA PRO A 82 17.24 3.11 -8.30
C PRO A 82 15.74 2.95 -8.54
N MET A 83 15.22 3.58 -9.59
CA MET A 83 13.80 3.45 -9.98
C MET A 83 13.44 2.04 -10.42
N ALA A 84 14.40 1.31 -11.00
CA ALA A 84 14.24 -0.07 -11.46
C ALA A 84 15.61 -0.76 -11.50
N PRO A 85 15.69 -2.09 -11.58
CA PRO A 85 16.95 -2.83 -11.76
C PRO A 85 17.74 -2.30 -12.96
N GLY A 86 18.98 -1.92 -12.72
CA GLY A 86 19.87 -1.37 -13.76
C GLY A 86 19.58 0.07 -14.17
N SER A 87 18.59 0.74 -13.57
CA SER A 87 18.33 2.16 -13.85
C SER A 87 19.40 3.07 -13.24
N SER A 88 19.83 4.05 -14.01
CA SER A 88 20.66 5.16 -13.53
C SER A 88 19.81 6.29 -12.90
N GLN A 89 18.50 6.28 -13.13
CA GLN A 89 17.57 7.19 -12.49
C GLN A 89 17.27 6.71 -11.07
N THR A 90 17.18 7.65 -10.13
CA THR A 90 16.92 7.37 -8.73
C THR A 90 15.66 8.11 -8.26
N LYS A 91 15.13 7.65 -7.15
CA LYS A 91 14.02 8.25 -6.42
C LYS A 91 14.28 8.12 -4.91
N ASN A 92 13.53 8.83 -4.10
CA ASN A 92 13.54 8.60 -2.66
C ASN A 92 13.12 7.16 -2.35
N LYS A 93 13.72 6.56 -1.33
CA LYS A 93 13.40 5.20 -0.87
C LYS A 93 11.91 5.02 -0.57
N ALA A 94 11.28 6.03 0.03
CA ALA A 94 9.83 6.11 0.19
C ALA A 94 9.43 7.57 0.45
N THR A 95 8.12 7.83 0.42
CA THR A 95 7.52 9.12 0.77
C THR A 95 6.53 8.92 1.93
N THR A 96 6.09 9.99 2.55
CA THR A 96 5.16 9.96 3.69
C THR A 96 3.69 9.86 3.26
N GLY A 97 3.41 10.03 1.96
CA GLY A 97 2.04 10.07 1.45
C GLY A 97 1.35 11.42 1.67
N THR A 98 0.06 11.42 1.51
CA THR A 98 -0.80 12.59 1.69
C THR A 98 -1.46 12.64 3.08
N THR A 99 -2.23 13.69 3.34
CA THR A 99 -3.06 13.83 4.55
C THR A 99 -4.45 14.30 4.16
N GLY A 100 -5.46 13.68 4.73
CA GLY A 100 -6.85 14.02 4.45
C GLY A 100 -7.19 15.47 4.80
N ASN A 101 -7.73 16.22 3.84
CA ASN A 101 -8.02 17.66 4.01
C ASN A 101 -9.00 17.95 5.16
N TYR A 102 -9.98 17.08 5.37
CA TYR A 102 -11.00 17.23 6.42
C TYR A 102 -10.66 16.41 7.66
N SER A 103 -10.31 15.12 7.47
CA SER A 103 -10.03 14.21 8.58
C SER A 103 -8.74 14.52 9.31
N LYS A 104 -7.78 15.18 8.64
CA LYS A 104 -6.40 15.38 9.11
C LYS A 104 -5.66 14.07 9.42
N VAL A 105 -6.20 12.94 8.95
CA VAL A 105 -5.57 11.63 9.11
C VAL A 105 -4.55 11.43 8.00
N PRO A 106 -3.29 11.10 8.34
CA PRO A 106 -2.26 10.81 7.35
C PRO A 106 -2.56 9.52 6.58
N GLU A 107 -2.17 9.46 5.33
CA GLU A 107 -2.36 8.31 4.46
C GLU A 107 -1.71 7.03 5.01
N TYR A 108 -0.49 7.12 5.54
CA TYR A 108 0.20 5.96 6.10
C TYR A 108 -0.57 5.30 7.25
N GLU A 109 -1.33 6.09 8.02
CA GLU A 109 -2.18 5.58 9.10
C GLU A 109 -3.40 4.85 8.54
N VAL A 110 -4.09 5.44 7.58
CA VAL A 110 -5.25 4.82 6.90
C VAL A 110 -4.82 3.51 6.23
N ASN A 111 -3.70 3.53 5.51
CA ASN A 111 -3.18 2.35 4.82
C ASN A 111 -2.89 1.21 5.80
N LEU A 112 -2.28 1.52 6.96
CA LEU A 112 -2.01 0.51 7.98
C LEU A 112 -3.30 -0.06 8.58
N GLN A 113 -4.26 0.78 8.95
CA GLN A 113 -5.52 0.32 9.54
C GLN A 113 -6.30 -0.58 8.58
N VAL A 114 -6.42 -0.20 7.31
CA VAL A 114 -7.07 -1.04 6.29
C VAL A 114 -6.33 -2.36 6.11
N SER A 115 -5.01 -2.32 6.11
CA SER A 115 -4.16 -3.52 5.94
C SER A 115 -4.32 -4.50 7.09
N LEU A 116 -4.38 -4.02 8.33
CA LEU A 116 -4.60 -4.86 9.52
C LEU A 116 -5.98 -5.52 9.54
N VAL A 117 -7.00 -4.84 8.99
CA VAL A 117 -8.33 -5.46 8.81
C VAL A 117 -8.29 -6.52 7.72
N LEU A 118 -7.63 -6.23 6.60
CA LEU A 118 -7.48 -7.18 5.49
C LEU A 118 -6.68 -8.42 5.92
N GLU A 119 -5.62 -8.25 6.69
CA GLU A 119 -4.82 -9.36 7.26
C GLU A 119 -5.69 -10.31 8.07
N LYS A 120 -6.50 -9.79 9.00
CA LYS A 120 -7.42 -10.60 9.81
C LYS A 120 -8.44 -11.33 8.96
N GLU A 121 -9.01 -10.67 7.96
CA GLU A 121 -10.00 -11.26 7.08
C GLU A 121 -9.41 -12.39 6.22
N LEU A 122 -8.24 -12.19 5.62
CA LEU A 122 -7.57 -13.21 4.82
C LEU A 122 -7.12 -14.40 5.67
N THR A 123 -6.55 -14.13 6.85
CA THR A 123 -6.16 -15.18 7.80
C THR A 123 -7.37 -16.02 8.25
N SER A 124 -8.51 -15.38 8.51
CA SER A 124 -9.75 -16.09 8.87
C SER A 124 -10.27 -16.99 7.74
N ARG A 125 -9.89 -16.70 6.50
CA ARG A 125 -10.20 -17.50 5.30
C ARG A 125 -9.13 -18.55 4.96
N GLY A 126 -8.14 -18.72 5.83
CA GLY A 126 -7.12 -19.76 5.71
C GLY A 126 -5.91 -19.40 4.85
N TYR A 127 -5.77 -18.15 4.40
CA TYR A 127 -4.56 -17.71 3.71
C TYR A 127 -3.40 -17.54 4.68
N LYS A 128 -2.17 -17.85 4.23
CA LYS A 128 -0.96 -17.36 4.88
C LYS A 128 -0.80 -15.88 4.52
N VAL A 129 -0.73 -15.01 5.52
CA VAL A 129 -0.56 -13.57 5.32
C VAL A 129 0.76 -13.11 5.91
N VAL A 130 1.47 -12.28 5.16
CA VAL A 130 2.68 -11.57 5.60
C VAL A 130 2.52 -10.09 5.30
N MET A 131 3.09 -9.22 6.16
CA MET A 131 2.98 -7.78 6.00
C MET A 131 4.36 -7.13 5.90
N THR A 132 4.51 -6.15 5.00
CA THR A 132 5.77 -5.41 4.87
C THR A 132 6.04 -4.53 6.09
N ARG A 133 4.99 -4.06 6.76
CA ARG A 133 5.03 -3.35 8.05
C ARG A 133 3.75 -3.57 8.85
N GLU A 134 3.86 -3.57 10.17
CA GLU A 134 2.76 -3.70 11.11
C GLU A 134 2.63 -2.47 12.03
N ASP A 135 3.54 -1.52 11.86
CA ASP A 135 3.57 -0.22 12.55
C ASP A 135 3.97 0.90 11.59
N ASN A 136 4.00 2.13 12.09
CA ASN A 136 4.38 3.30 11.31
C ASN A 136 5.87 3.68 11.45
N ASP A 137 6.63 2.99 12.30
CA ASP A 137 8.03 3.31 12.61
C ASP A 137 9.03 2.58 11.69
N LYS A 138 8.56 1.57 10.98
CA LYS A 138 9.41 0.72 10.15
C LYS A 138 9.96 1.47 8.94
N ALA A 139 11.28 1.67 8.92
CA ALA A 139 12.00 2.17 7.75
C ALA A 139 12.14 1.06 6.72
N ILE A 140 11.35 1.09 5.66
CA ILE A 140 11.38 0.11 4.57
C ILE A 140 11.17 0.80 3.24
N SER A 141 12.14 0.67 2.32
CA SER A 141 12.09 1.30 1.00
C SER A 141 11.14 0.57 0.05
N ASN A 142 10.79 1.22 -1.06
CA ASN A 142 9.96 0.57 -2.08
C ASN A 142 10.63 -0.69 -2.66
N LYS A 143 11.95 -0.68 -2.79
CA LYS A 143 12.73 -1.86 -3.22
C LYS A 143 12.65 -2.98 -2.18
N GLU A 144 12.92 -2.65 -0.90
CA GLU A 144 12.91 -3.62 0.19
C GLU A 144 11.53 -4.25 0.41
N ARG A 145 10.43 -3.51 0.17
CA ARG A 145 9.07 -4.04 0.21
C ARG A 145 8.85 -5.15 -0.82
N ALA A 146 9.40 -4.98 -2.00
CA ALA A 146 9.35 -6.00 -3.04
C ALA A 146 10.21 -7.21 -2.73
N GLU A 147 11.43 -6.97 -2.28
CA GLU A 147 12.35 -8.01 -1.88
C GLU A 147 11.77 -8.82 -0.72
N PHE A 148 11.10 -8.18 0.22
CA PHE A 148 10.37 -8.85 1.30
C PHE A 148 9.29 -9.79 0.76
N ALA A 149 8.41 -9.30 -0.11
CA ALA A 149 7.36 -10.14 -0.69
C ALA A 149 7.93 -11.36 -1.43
N THR A 150 9.05 -11.17 -2.14
CA THR A 150 9.75 -12.24 -2.83
C THR A 150 10.37 -13.24 -1.84
N SER A 151 10.99 -12.76 -0.77
CA SER A 151 11.64 -13.62 0.24
C SER A 151 10.65 -14.45 1.05
N GLU A 152 9.40 -13.98 1.18
CA GLU A 152 8.31 -14.69 1.84
C GLU A 152 7.55 -15.64 0.91
N ASP A 153 8.02 -15.81 -0.32
CA ASP A 153 7.36 -16.63 -1.34
C ASP A 153 5.89 -16.24 -1.56
N ALA A 154 5.58 -14.93 -1.52
CA ALA A 154 4.23 -14.45 -1.71
C ALA A 154 3.71 -14.74 -3.13
N ASP A 155 2.54 -15.39 -3.22
CA ASP A 155 1.84 -15.63 -4.49
C ASP A 155 1.18 -14.36 -5.00
N ILE A 156 0.71 -13.52 -4.09
CA ILE A 156 0.03 -12.26 -4.37
C ILE A 156 0.63 -11.17 -3.47
N THR A 157 0.86 -9.99 -4.04
CA THR A 157 1.18 -8.78 -3.28
C THR A 157 0.11 -7.73 -3.52
N VAL A 158 -0.50 -7.23 -2.44
CA VAL A 158 -1.48 -6.14 -2.47
C VAL A 158 -0.89 -4.94 -1.75
N ARG A 159 -0.61 -3.87 -2.50
CA ARG A 159 -0.17 -2.60 -1.93
C ARG A 159 -1.37 -1.68 -1.75
N ILE A 160 -1.53 -1.14 -0.55
CA ILE A 160 -2.67 -0.30 -0.17
C ILE A 160 -2.22 1.16 -0.06
N HIS A 161 -2.94 2.03 -0.76
CA HIS A 161 -2.77 3.48 -0.75
C HIS A 161 -4.12 4.20 -0.69
N ALA A 162 -4.12 5.42 -0.18
CA ALA A 162 -5.21 6.36 -0.29
C ALA A 162 -4.74 7.56 -1.12
N ASN A 163 -5.12 7.60 -2.41
CA ASN A 163 -4.74 8.69 -3.29
C ASN A 163 -5.36 10.03 -2.86
N SER A 164 -4.71 11.12 -3.26
CA SER A 164 -5.28 12.47 -3.21
C SER A 164 -5.48 13.02 -4.61
N ASP A 165 -6.45 13.91 -4.76
CA ASP A 165 -6.70 14.65 -5.99
C ASP A 165 -7.11 16.08 -5.64
N ASN A 166 -6.76 17.05 -6.50
CA ASN A 166 -7.14 18.44 -6.32
C ASN A 166 -8.59 18.72 -6.75
N SER A 167 -9.24 17.78 -7.44
CA SER A 167 -10.64 17.88 -7.84
C SER A 167 -11.56 17.39 -6.73
N ALA A 168 -12.49 18.23 -6.30
CA ALA A 168 -13.53 17.85 -5.34
C ALA A 168 -14.49 16.77 -5.88
N SER A 169 -14.48 16.49 -7.19
CA SER A 169 -15.28 15.44 -7.83
C SER A 169 -14.55 14.09 -7.93
N ALA A 170 -13.25 14.04 -7.65
CA ALA A 170 -12.52 12.77 -7.64
C ALA A 170 -12.94 11.95 -6.42
N ALA A 171 -13.56 10.80 -6.66
CA ALA A 171 -14.01 9.88 -5.63
C ALA A 171 -14.04 8.45 -6.20
N GLY A 172 -13.99 7.47 -5.30
CA GLY A 172 -14.10 6.05 -5.65
C GLY A 172 -12.81 5.27 -5.43
N ALA A 173 -12.89 3.98 -5.71
CA ALA A 173 -11.77 3.06 -5.64
C ALA A 173 -11.00 3.04 -6.96
N LEU A 174 -9.72 2.74 -6.87
CA LEU A 174 -8.82 2.58 -8.02
C LEU A 174 -7.95 1.34 -7.79
N THR A 175 -7.83 0.50 -8.80
CA THR A 175 -6.81 -0.55 -8.85
C THR A 175 -5.77 -0.23 -9.92
N MET A 176 -4.52 -0.56 -9.65
CA MET A 176 -3.43 -0.43 -10.62
C MET A 176 -2.71 -1.76 -10.78
N ALA A 177 -2.42 -2.11 -12.01
CA ALA A 177 -1.64 -3.28 -12.38
C ALA A 177 -0.61 -2.92 -13.45
N PRO A 178 0.44 -3.74 -13.65
CA PRO A 178 1.44 -3.47 -14.68
C PRO A 178 0.82 -3.50 -16.07
N THR A 179 1.35 -2.66 -16.97
CA THR A 179 0.95 -2.64 -18.38
C THR A 179 1.85 -3.54 -19.22
N SER A 180 1.41 -3.84 -20.45
CA SER A 180 2.22 -4.57 -21.44
C SER A 180 3.53 -3.88 -21.83
N ALA A 181 3.69 -2.59 -21.51
CA ALA A 181 4.93 -1.85 -21.70
C ALA A 181 5.99 -2.12 -20.62
N ASN A 182 5.63 -2.85 -19.57
CA ASN A 182 6.58 -3.22 -18.53
C ASN A 182 7.60 -4.25 -19.07
N GLN A 183 8.85 -3.84 -19.21
CA GLN A 183 9.93 -4.66 -19.79
C GLN A 183 10.56 -5.64 -18.78
N TYR A 184 10.12 -5.61 -17.54
CA TYR A 184 10.71 -6.39 -16.45
C TYR A 184 9.86 -7.58 -16.02
N LEU A 185 8.60 -7.62 -16.45
CA LEU A 185 7.65 -8.69 -16.13
C LEU A 185 7.33 -9.47 -17.41
N ASP A 186 7.12 -10.77 -17.26
CA ASP A 186 6.60 -11.58 -18.36
C ASP A 186 5.09 -11.33 -18.58
N THR A 187 4.61 -11.75 -19.75
CA THR A 187 3.24 -11.52 -20.17
C THR A 187 2.23 -12.22 -19.25
N ASP A 188 2.53 -13.44 -18.82
CA ASP A 188 1.65 -14.22 -17.93
C ASP A 188 1.45 -13.52 -16.59
N LEU A 189 2.52 -12.97 -16.02
CA LEU A 189 2.45 -12.21 -14.77
C LEU A 189 1.66 -10.91 -14.93
N ILE A 190 1.82 -10.21 -16.06
CA ILE A 190 1.05 -9.02 -16.38
C ILE A 190 -0.45 -9.36 -16.49
N GLU A 191 -0.82 -10.41 -17.21
CA GLU A 191 -2.21 -10.85 -17.38
C GLU A 191 -2.85 -11.25 -16.05
N LYS A 192 -2.15 -12.02 -15.22
CA LYS A 192 -2.61 -12.40 -13.88
C LYS A 192 -2.79 -11.18 -12.96
N SER A 193 -1.87 -10.23 -13.01
CA SER A 193 -1.97 -8.99 -12.23
C SER A 193 -3.19 -8.15 -12.65
N ASN A 194 -3.46 -8.05 -13.94
CA ASN A 194 -4.63 -7.34 -14.46
C ASN A 194 -5.93 -8.06 -14.06
N THR A 195 -5.99 -9.39 -14.19
CA THR A 195 -7.13 -10.19 -13.75
C THR A 195 -7.43 -9.97 -12.26
N LEU A 196 -6.41 -9.99 -11.41
CA LEU A 196 -6.57 -9.72 -9.98
C LEU A 196 -7.10 -8.31 -9.73
N ALA A 197 -6.54 -7.30 -10.41
CA ALA A 197 -6.98 -5.92 -10.28
C ALA A 197 -8.45 -5.73 -10.69
N GLU A 198 -8.88 -6.37 -11.78
CA GLU A 198 -10.28 -6.38 -12.22
C GLU A 198 -11.20 -7.08 -11.21
N CYS A 199 -10.80 -8.22 -10.67
CA CYS A 199 -11.56 -8.91 -9.64
C CYS A 199 -11.74 -8.04 -8.38
N ILE A 200 -10.70 -7.35 -7.93
CA ILE A 200 -10.76 -6.47 -6.77
C ILE A 200 -11.71 -5.31 -7.03
N ILE A 201 -11.55 -4.58 -8.13
CA ILE A 201 -12.38 -3.39 -8.40
C ILE A 201 -13.85 -3.76 -8.62
N ASN A 202 -14.14 -4.84 -9.32
CA ASN A 202 -15.50 -5.31 -9.56
C ASN A 202 -16.20 -5.83 -8.29
N SER A 203 -15.41 -6.22 -7.27
CA SER A 203 -15.95 -6.64 -5.96
C SER A 203 -16.18 -5.46 -5.01
N TYR A 204 -15.62 -4.29 -5.32
CA TYR A 204 -15.69 -3.09 -4.51
C TYR A 204 -16.89 -2.20 -4.87
N CYS A 205 -17.43 -2.30 -6.07
CA CYS A 205 -18.52 -1.48 -6.60
C CYS A 205 -19.91 -2.05 -6.30
#